data_240f99c354f41de563d179c9c5994fd1
#
_entry.id   240f99c354f41de563d179c9c5994fd1
#
_cell.length_a   1.000
_cell.length_b   1.000
_cell.length_c   1.000
_cell.angle_alpha   90.00
_cell.angle_beta   90.00
_cell.angle_gamma   90.00
#
_symmetry.space_group_name_H-M   'P 1'
#
loop_
_entity.id
_entity.type
_entity.pdbx_description
1 polymer ?
#
loop_
_entity_poly.entity_id
_entity_poly.type
_entity_poly.pdbx_seq_one_letter_code
_entity_poly.pdbx_strand_id
1 'polypeptide(L)'
;MCIRVWRPNLGIRIKLASSGTGKWQESGGDASKFGLNSAELLQALQTLDEMGMHDCLKLIHFHIGSQITKIRRISTALREAAQFYVQLHAMGFNVEFVDCGGGLGVDYDGTRSSNSESSVNYSIQEYVNDCVYTFADAANKNNIPHPNLITEGGRSLTAHHSVLILDVLECASMPYMPED
;
A
#
# COMPACT_ATOMS: atom_id res chain seq x y z
N MET A 1 41.47 -18.51 2.62
CA MET A 1 40.21 -18.68 3.36
C MET A 1 39.15 -17.89 2.58
N CYS A 2 38.28 -18.58 1.79
CA CYS A 2 37.22 -17.89 1.04
C CYS A 2 36.13 -17.49 2.04
N ILE A 3 36.05 -16.20 2.36
CA ILE A 3 34.92 -15.67 3.10
C ILE A 3 33.72 -15.76 2.14
N ARG A 4 32.79 -16.65 2.39
CA ARG A 4 31.51 -16.67 1.70
C ARG A 4 30.76 -15.40 2.08
N VAL A 5 30.80 -14.40 1.23
CA VAL A 5 29.95 -13.21 1.41
C VAL A 5 28.52 -13.66 1.21
N TRP A 6 27.74 -13.65 2.28
CA TRP A 6 26.32 -13.96 2.23
C TRP A 6 25.60 -12.83 1.50
N ARG A 7 24.77 -13.16 0.51
CA ARG A 7 24.01 -12.16 -0.27
C ARG A 7 22.52 -12.38 -0.02
N PRO A 8 21.92 -11.66 0.94
CA PRO A 8 20.50 -11.78 1.26
C PRO A 8 19.63 -11.16 0.17
N ASN A 9 18.40 -11.63 0.06
CA ASN A 9 17.36 -10.88 -0.62
C ASN A 9 16.80 -9.82 0.33
N LEU A 10 16.86 -8.56 -0.05
CA LEU A 10 16.42 -7.43 0.74
C LEU A 10 15.14 -6.84 0.19
N GLY A 11 14.25 -6.43 1.08
CA GLY A 11 13.09 -5.62 0.77
C GLY A 11 13.14 -4.30 1.53
N ILE A 12 12.72 -3.20 0.90
CA ILE A 12 12.65 -1.88 1.51
C ILE A 12 11.19 -1.42 1.54
N ARG A 13 10.71 -1.00 2.71
CA ARG A 13 9.43 -0.29 2.81
C ARG A 13 9.66 1.19 2.56
N ILE A 14 8.97 1.73 1.56
CA ILE A 14 8.99 3.15 1.19
C ILE A 14 7.78 3.89 1.77
N LYS A 15 7.98 5.15 2.13
CA LYS A 15 6.92 6.10 2.42
C LYS A 15 6.45 6.72 1.12
N LEU A 16 5.14 6.76 0.91
CA LEU A 16 4.53 7.50 -0.18
C LEU A 16 4.05 8.85 0.35
N ALA A 17 4.20 9.92 -0.44
CA ALA A 17 3.67 11.25 -0.13
C ALA A 17 2.14 11.25 -0.20
N SER A 18 1.56 10.41 -1.06
CA SER A 18 0.12 10.18 -1.12
C SER A 18 -0.36 9.55 0.19
N SER A 19 -0.93 10.38 1.07
CA SER A 19 -1.47 9.95 2.35
C SER A 19 -2.83 9.27 2.19
N GLY A 20 -3.01 8.13 2.85
CA GLY A 20 -4.33 7.61 3.15
C GLY A 20 -5.06 8.57 4.10
N THR A 21 -6.39 8.67 4.01
CA THR A 21 -7.20 9.35 5.02
C THR A 21 -8.04 8.31 5.74
N GLY A 22 -8.25 8.47 7.03
CA GLY A 22 -9.01 7.63 7.92
C GLY A 22 -8.55 7.84 9.35
N LYS A 23 -9.19 7.24 10.33
CA LYS A 23 -8.80 7.27 11.76
C LYS A 23 -7.33 6.86 12.02
N TRP A 24 -6.66 6.29 11.04
CA TRP A 24 -5.29 5.79 11.08
C TRP A 24 -4.37 6.56 10.12
N GLN A 25 -4.61 7.85 9.95
CA GLN A 25 -3.84 8.76 9.09
C GLN A 25 -2.33 8.80 9.43
N GLU A 26 -1.96 8.45 10.65
CA GLU A 26 -0.58 8.42 11.13
C GLU A 26 0.29 7.29 10.53
N SER A 27 -0.29 6.36 9.78
CA SER A 27 0.44 5.24 9.17
C SER A 27 0.84 5.46 7.70
N GLY A 28 0.49 6.60 7.11
CA GLY A 28 0.82 6.98 5.73
C GLY A 28 1.41 8.39 5.62
N GLY A 29 2.01 8.72 4.46
CA GLY A 29 2.66 9.99 4.18
C GLY A 29 4.04 10.16 4.86
N ASP A 30 4.68 11.31 4.67
CA ASP A 30 6.02 11.60 5.19
C ASP A 30 6.11 11.56 6.72
N ALA A 31 5.02 11.83 7.43
CA ALA A 31 4.91 11.75 8.88
C ALA A 31 4.77 10.30 9.40
N SER A 32 4.64 9.31 8.53
CA SER A 32 4.58 7.90 8.93
C SER A 32 5.83 7.49 9.71
N LYS A 33 5.64 6.79 10.81
CA LYS A 33 6.74 6.19 11.57
C LYS A 33 7.35 4.95 10.89
N PHE A 34 6.73 4.46 9.81
CA PHE A 34 7.15 3.25 9.11
C PHE A 34 7.62 3.55 7.70
N GLY A 35 8.68 2.85 7.29
CA GLY A 35 9.26 2.97 5.96
C GLY A 35 10.26 4.12 5.85
N LEU A 36 10.94 4.20 4.73
CA LEU A 36 11.95 5.20 4.41
C LEU A 36 11.34 6.29 3.54
N ASN A 37 11.62 7.54 3.84
CA ASN A 37 11.34 8.63 2.91
C ASN A 37 12.38 8.64 1.76
N SER A 38 12.22 9.50 0.77
CA SER A 38 13.11 9.54 -0.41
C SER A 38 14.57 9.78 -0.05
N ALA A 39 14.88 10.62 0.95
CA ALA A 39 16.26 10.89 1.36
C ALA A 39 16.86 9.67 2.08
N GLU A 40 16.12 9.08 2.99
CA GLU A 40 16.52 7.85 3.71
C GLU A 40 16.70 6.67 2.73
N LEU A 41 15.83 6.56 1.73
CA LEU A 41 15.95 5.55 0.67
C LEU A 41 17.25 5.74 -0.11
N LEU A 42 17.54 6.96 -0.59
CA LEU A 42 18.79 7.25 -1.32
C LEU A 42 20.04 6.91 -0.49
N GLN A 43 20.03 7.22 0.80
CA GLN A 43 21.13 6.84 1.70
C GLN A 43 21.28 5.32 1.84
N ALA A 44 20.16 4.59 1.94
CA ALA A 44 20.20 3.13 2.01
C ALA A 44 20.71 2.52 0.69
N LEU A 45 20.31 3.07 -0.46
CA LEU A 45 20.78 2.62 -1.78
C LEU A 45 22.29 2.87 -1.94
N GLN A 46 22.77 4.04 -1.54
CA GLN A 46 24.20 4.35 -1.53
C GLN A 46 24.99 3.37 -0.66
N THR A 47 24.47 3.05 0.54
CA THR A 47 25.12 2.06 1.41
C THR A 47 25.20 0.69 0.77
N LEU A 48 24.13 0.24 0.09
CA LEU A 48 24.14 -1.04 -0.63
C LEU A 48 25.17 -1.05 -1.77
N ASP A 49 25.30 0.06 -2.49
CA ASP A 49 26.28 0.21 -3.57
C ASP A 49 27.72 0.17 -3.04
N GLU A 50 28.02 0.93 -1.98
CA GLU A 50 29.32 0.93 -1.31
C GLU A 50 29.72 -0.44 -0.75
N MET A 51 28.73 -1.23 -0.32
CA MET A 51 28.95 -2.63 0.13
C MET A 51 29.07 -3.63 -1.02
N GLY A 52 28.88 -3.21 -2.26
CA GLY A 52 28.82 -4.10 -3.43
C GLY A 52 27.61 -5.05 -3.37
N MET A 53 26.52 -4.65 -2.73
CA MET A 53 25.28 -5.43 -2.51
C MET A 53 24.11 -4.91 -3.34
N HIS A 54 24.38 -4.25 -4.44
CA HIS A 54 23.44 -3.66 -5.35
C HIS A 54 22.36 -4.66 -5.83
N ASP A 55 22.77 -5.88 -6.11
CA ASP A 55 21.92 -6.98 -6.56
C ASP A 55 21.07 -7.63 -5.45
N CYS A 56 21.28 -7.24 -4.20
CA CYS A 56 20.53 -7.77 -3.06
C CYS A 56 19.14 -7.14 -2.91
N LEU A 57 18.94 -5.91 -3.38
CA LEU A 57 17.61 -5.27 -3.31
C LEU A 57 16.65 -5.90 -4.32
N LYS A 58 15.67 -6.64 -3.84
CA LYS A 58 14.73 -7.41 -4.65
C LYS A 58 13.29 -6.91 -4.58
N LEU A 59 12.92 -6.23 -3.50
CA LEU A 59 11.53 -5.88 -3.23
C LEU A 59 11.41 -4.45 -2.71
N ILE A 60 10.41 -3.74 -3.20
CA ILE A 60 9.88 -2.56 -2.54
C ILE A 60 8.48 -2.85 -2.02
N HIS A 61 8.18 -2.33 -0.83
CA HIS A 61 6.87 -2.43 -0.19
C HIS A 61 6.37 -1.05 0.18
N PHE A 62 5.06 -0.86 0.10
CA PHE A 62 4.38 0.30 0.65
C PHE A 62 3.04 -0.10 1.29
N HIS A 63 2.56 0.75 2.19
CA HIS A 63 1.26 0.53 2.84
C HIS A 63 0.59 1.89 3.06
N ILE A 64 -0.62 2.05 2.58
CA ILE A 64 -1.33 3.33 2.52
C ILE A 64 -2.42 3.49 3.57
N GLY A 65 -2.59 2.52 4.43
CA GLY A 65 -3.57 2.58 5.53
C GLY A 65 -4.45 1.35 5.63
N SER A 66 -5.56 1.49 6.37
CA SER A 66 -6.53 0.42 6.61
C SER A 66 -7.93 0.91 6.27
N GLN A 67 -8.81 0.00 5.86
CA GLN A 67 -10.19 0.29 5.44
C GLN A 67 -10.24 1.46 4.44
N ILE A 68 -9.54 1.29 3.33
CA ILE A 68 -9.46 2.29 2.27
C ILE A 68 -10.77 2.26 1.48
N THR A 69 -11.57 3.28 1.61
CA THR A 69 -12.93 3.33 1.06
C THR A 69 -13.00 3.75 -0.41
N LYS A 70 -11.94 4.41 -0.93
CA LYS A 70 -11.94 5.02 -2.26
C LYS A 70 -10.82 4.44 -3.14
N ILE A 71 -11.20 3.82 -4.27
CA ILE A 71 -10.24 3.31 -5.26
C ILE A 71 -9.24 4.38 -5.73
N ARG A 72 -9.67 5.61 -5.85
CA ARG A 72 -8.84 6.73 -6.30
C ARG A 72 -7.58 6.94 -5.46
N ARG A 73 -7.63 6.63 -4.15
CA ARG A 73 -6.46 6.70 -3.26
C ARG A 73 -5.47 5.61 -3.55
N ILE A 74 -5.99 4.41 -3.79
CA ILE A 74 -5.17 3.26 -4.21
C ILE A 74 -4.48 3.60 -5.52
N SER A 75 -5.22 4.05 -6.53
CA SER A 75 -4.67 4.41 -7.84
C SER A 75 -3.59 5.50 -7.75
N THR A 76 -3.75 6.48 -6.85
CA THR A 76 -2.74 7.53 -6.64
C THR A 76 -1.47 6.96 -6.03
N ALA A 77 -1.60 6.13 -5.00
CA ALA A 77 -0.46 5.47 -4.35
C ALA A 77 0.28 4.51 -5.30
N LEU A 78 -0.46 3.74 -6.10
CA LEU A 78 0.13 2.85 -7.11
C LEU A 78 0.97 3.61 -8.13
N ARG A 79 0.48 4.76 -8.62
CA ARG A 79 1.24 5.59 -9.58
C ARG A 79 2.52 6.13 -8.94
N GLU A 80 2.47 6.58 -7.69
CA GLU A 80 3.65 7.04 -6.97
C GLU A 80 4.64 5.89 -6.76
N ALA A 81 4.18 4.73 -6.31
CA ALA A 81 5.02 3.54 -6.14
C ALA A 81 5.66 3.07 -7.47
N ALA A 82 4.91 3.18 -8.58
CA ALA A 82 5.44 2.87 -9.90
C ALA A 82 6.58 3.82 -10.31
N GLN A 83 6.57 5.10 -9.88
CA GLN A 83 7.70 6.00 -10.09
C GLN A 83 8.93 5.56 -9.29
N PHE A 84 8.77 5.13 -8.04
CA PHE A 84 9.89 4.55 -7.28
C PHE A 84 10.47 3.33 -7.99
N TYR A 85 9.61 2.43 -8.49
CA TYR A 85 10.05 1.24 -9.24
C TYR A 85 10.87 1.63 -10.47
N VAL A 86 10.40 2.59 -11.27
CA VAL A 86 11.09 3.09 -12.46
C VAL A 86 12.44 3.72 -12.10
N GLN A 87 12.47 4.57 -11.07
CA GLN A 87 13.70 5.26 -10.65
C GLN A 87 14.74 4.28 -10.13
N LEU A 88 14.36 3.27 -9.37
CA LEU A 88 15.27 2.23 -8.90
C LEU A 88 15.92 1.48 -10.08
N HIS A 89 15.14 1.12 -11.10
CA HIS A 89 15.69 0.53 -12.33
C HIS A 89 16.61 1.48 -13.09
N ALA A 90 16.27 2.77 -13.17
CA ALA A 90 17.12 3.79 -13.79
C ALA A 90 18.45 3.98 -13.05
N MET A 91 18.47 3.75 -11.73
CA MET A 91 19.68 3.73 -10.90
C MET A 91 20.42 2.38 -10.95
N GLY A 92 19.92 1.41 -11.73
CA GLY A 92 20.51 0.09 -11.94
C GLY A 92 20.12 -0.96 -10.90
N PHE A 93 19.27 -0.66 -9.92
CA PHE A 93 18.77 -1.66 -8.97
C PHE A 93 17.71 -2.53 -9.65
N ASN A 94 17.95 -3.83 -9.69
CA ASN A 94 17.03 -4.77 -10.33
C ASN A 94 15.98 -5.29 -9.32
N VAL A 95 15.02 -4.44 -9.00
CA VAL A 95 13.88 -4.80 -8.15
C VAL A 95 12.95 -5.73 -8.92
N GLU A 96 12.66 -6.89 -8.34
CA GLU A 96 11.86 -7.94 -8.98
C GLU A 96 10.42 -7.99 -8.48
N PHE A 97 10.18 -7.50 -7.25
CA PHE A 97 8.91 -7.59 -6.56
C PHE A 97 8.43 -6.22 -6.10
N VAL A 98 7.15 -5.97 -6.27
CA VAL A 98 6.45 -4.84 -5.66
C VAL A 98 5.33 -5.37 -4.78
N ASP A 99 5.44 -5.14 -3.47
CA ASP A 99 4.40 -5.45 -2.51
C ASP A 99 3.55 -4.19 -2.28
N CYS A 100 2.33 -4.24 -2.78
CA CYS A 100 1.36 -3.15 -2.72
C CYS A 100 0.73 -3.00 -1.32
N GLY A 101 1.16 -3.80 -0.35
CA GLY A 101 0.61 -3.82 1.00
C GLY A 101 -0.84 -4.30 1.04
N GLY A 102 -1.49 -3.96 2.14
CA GLY A 102 -2.88 -4.30 2.39
C GLY A 102 -3.77 -3.07 2.55
N GLY A 103 -4.75 -3.21 3.41
CA GLY A 103 -5.64 -2.11 3.77
C GLY A 103 -6.86 -1.95 2.89
N LEU A 104 -7.12 -2.90 1.98
CA LEU A 104 -8.36 -2.93 1.22
C LEU A 104 -9.56 -2.88 2.17
N GLY A 105 -10.51 -2.03 1.84
CA GLY A 105 -11.72 -1.89 2.61
C GLY A 105 -12.68 -3.05 2.38
N VAL A 106 -13.56 -3.25 3.37
CA VAL A 106 -14.68 -4.18 3.31
C VAL A 106 -15.96 -3.38 3.35
N ASP A 107 -16.94 -3.78 2.58
CA ASP A 107 -18.29 -3.20 2.57
C ASP A 107 -19.11 -3.83 3.70
N TYR A 108 -18.94 -3.33 4.91
CA TYR A 108 -19.62 -3.86 6.11
C TYR A 108 -21.10 -3.48 6.16
N ASP A 109 -21.46 -2.32 5.61
CA ASP A 109 -22.85 -1.80 5.64
C ASP A 109 -23.64 -2.06 4.37
N GLY A 110 -23.01 -2.66 3.34
CA GLY A 110 -23.64 -3.03 2.09
C GLY A 110 -24.00 -1.86 1.17
N THR A 111 -23.60 -0.62 1.50
CA THR A 111 -24.00 0.57 0.75
C THR A 111 -23.20 0.79 -0.54
N ARG A 112 -22.05 0.14 -0.69
CA ARG A 112 -21.09 0.33 -1.79
C ARG A 112 -20.78 1.82 -2.02
N SER A 113 -20.59 2.55 -0.94
CA SER A 113 -20.42 4.00 -0.94
C SER A 113 -19.07 4.40 -0.39
N SER A 114 -18.40 5.34 -1.04
CA SER A 114 -17.21 5.98 -0.49
C SER A 114 -17.48 7.04 0.58
N ASN A 115 -18.75 7.33 0.85
CA ASN A 115 -19.16 8.29 1.86
C ASN A 115 -19.33 7.65 3.25
N SER A 116 -19.35 6.32 3.31
CA SER A 116 -19.35 5.55 4.55
C SER A 116 -17.94 5.03 4.85
N GLU A 117 -17.48 5.19 6.09
CA GLU A 117 -16.22 4.57 6.55
C GLU A 117 -16.32 3.04 6.66
N SER A 118 -17.53 2.51 6.66
CA SER A 118 -17.84 1.08 6.74
C SER A 118 -18.12 0.45 5.37
N SER A 119 -17.81 1.15 4.29
CA SER A 119 -18.05 0.69 2.92
C SER A 119 -16.90 1.01 1.98
N VAL A 120 -17.00 0.54 0.74
CA VAL A 120 -16.02 0.78 -0.33
C VAL A 120 -16.74 1.04 -1.65
N ASN A 121 -16.13 1.84 -2.53
CA ASN A 121 -16.66 2.15 -3.85
C ASN A 121 -15.99 1.37 -4.99
N TYR A 122 -15.37 0.24 -4.68
CA TYR A 122 -14.64 -0.57 -5.67
C TYR A 122 -14.76 -2.07 -5.37
N SER A 123 -14.54 -2.86 -6.39
CA SER A 123 -14.42 -4.31 -6.31
C SER A 123 -12.95 -4.75 -6.22
N ILE A 124 -12.72 -6.00 -5.81
CA ILE A 124 -11.37 -6.60 -5.86
C ILE A 124 -10.85 -6.62 -7.29
N GLN A 125 -11.71 -6.84 -8.29
CA GLN A 125 -11.29 -6.85 -9.70
C GLN A 125 -10.79 -5.47 -10.16
N GLU A 126 -11.45 -4.39 -9.77
CA GLU A 126 -10.99 -3.02 -10.07
C GLU A 126 -9.64 -2.73 -9.42
N TYR A 127 -9.47 -3.14 -8.16
CA TYR A 127 -8.18 -3.03 -7.48
C TYR A 127 -7.05 -3.77 -8.22
N VAL A 128 -7.30 -5.04 -8.59
CA VAL A 128 -6.30 -5.84 -9.31
C VAL A 128 -5.97 -5.23 -10.66
N ASN A 129 -6.99 -4.74 -11.38
CA ASN A 129 -6.79 -4.06 -12.66
C ASN A 129 -5.90 -2.82 -12.49
N ASP A 130 -6.18 -1.98 -11.48
CA ASP A 130 -5.37 -0.79 -11.20
C ASP A 130 -3.92 -1.16 -10.89
N CYS A 131 -3.68 -2.19 -10.06
CA CYS A 131 -2.33 -2.68 -9.77
C CYS A 131 -1.60 -3.11 -11.05
N VAL A 132 -2.20 -4.03 -11.81
CA VAL A 132 -1.56 -4.62 -13.01
C VAL A 132 -1.32 -3.55 -14.07
N TYR A 133 -2.33 -2.74 -14.41
CA TYR A 133 -2.19 -1.74 -15.46
C TYR A 133 -1.19 -0.65 -15.10
N THR A 134 -1.16 -0.20 -13.83
CA THR A 134 -0.23 0.86 -13.41
C THR A 134 1.23 0.42 -13.57
N PHE A 135 1.58 -0.76 -13.08
CA PHE A 135 2.96 -1.25 -13.17
C PHE A 135 3.33 -1.71 -14.58
N ALA A 136 2.41 -2.34 -15.31
CA ALA A 136 2.65 -2.72 -16.70
C ALA A 136 2.87 -1.50 -17.60
N ASP A 137 2.05 -0.45 -17.48
CA ASP A 137 2.20 0.79 -18.23
C ASP A 137 3.54 1.49 -17.92
N ALA A 138 3.90 1.58 -16.64
CA ALA A 138 5.17 2.16 -16.21
C ALA A 138 6.37 1.36 -16.74
N ALA A 139 6.33 0.04 -16.65
CA ALA A 139 7.38 -0.84 -17.15
C ALA A 139 7.55 -0.74 -18.67
N ASN A 140 6.44 -0.80 -19.41
CA ASN A 140 6.44 -0.70 -20.87
C ASN A 140 6.99 0.66 -21.37
N LYS A 141 6.55 1.77 -20.74
CA LYS A 141 7.01 3.13 -21.12
C LYS A 141 8.50 3.35 -20.89
N ASN A 142 9.08 2.66 -19.90
CA ASN A 142 10.49 2.82 -19.55
C ASN A 142 11.36 1.66 -20.04
N ASN A 143 10.79 0.71 -20.77
CA ASN A 143 11.47 -0.48 -21.29
C ASN A 143 12.24 -1.26 -20.20
N ILE A 144 11.58 -1.45 -19.05
CA ILE A 144 12.07 -2.22 -17.91
C ILE A 144 11.20 -3.47 -17.69
N PRO A 145 11.67 -4.50 -16.97
CA PRO A 145 10.89 -5.69 -16.68
C PRO A 145 9.58 -5.37 -15.95
N HIS A 146 8.57 -6.21 -16.11
CA HIS A 146 7.36 -6.15 -15.28
C HIS A 146 7.66 -6.74 -13.91
N PRO A 147 7.27 -6.09 -12.80
CA PRO A 147 7.47 -6.66 -11.48
C PRO A 147 6.50 -7.81 -11.20
N ASN A 148 6.89 -8.70 -10.29
CA ASN A 148 5.96 -9.57 -9.61
C ASN A 148 5.19 -8.77 -8.55
N LEU A 149 3.87 -8.79 -8.59
CA LEU A 149 3.04 -8.05 -7.66
C LEU A 149 2.64 -8.93 -6.47
N ILE A 150 2.80 -8.40 -5.27
CA ILE A 150 2.37 -9.00 -4.01
C ILE A 150 1.31 -8.10 -3.38
N THR A 151 0.31 -8.69 -2.75
CA THR A 151 -0.73 -7.97 -2.02
C THR A 151 -0.98 -8.62 -0.66
N GLU A 152 -1.29 -7.82 0.35
CA GLU A 152 -1.53 -8.23 1.72
C GLU A 152 -3.01 -8.06 2.12
N GLY A 153 -3.92 -8.38 1.22
CA GLY A 153 -5.36 -8.13 1.33
C GLY A 153 -6.11 -9.01 2.35
N GLY A 154 -5.53 -9.29 3.53
CA GLY A 154 -6.06 -10.22 4.53
C GLY A 154 -7.52 -9.97 4.90
N ARG A 155 -7.87 -8.75 5.32
CA ARG A 155 -9.23 -8.39 5.74
C ARG A 155 -10.25 -8.60 4.62
N SER A 156 -9.95 -8.19 3.41
CA SER A 156 -10.87 -8.31 2.27
C SER A 156 -11.17 -9.75 1.89
N LEU A 157 -10.27 -10.69 2.21
CA LEU A 157 -10.46 -12.12 1.98
C LEU A 157 -11.18 -12.81 3.12
N THR A 158 -10.98 -12.38 4.37
CA THR A 158 -11.41 -13.12 5.56
C THR A 158 -12.59 -12.49 6.30
N ALA A 159 -12.97 -11.25 6.03
CA ALA A 159 -14.00 -10.53 6.80
C ALA A 159 -15.38 -11.21 6.77
N HIS A 160 -15.70 -11.95 5.71
CA HIS A 160 -17.00 -12.59 5.53
C HIS A 160 -17.11 -14.01 6.12
N HIS A 161 -16.07 -14.51 6.80
CA HIS A 161 -16.06 -15.88 7.35
C HIS A 161 -16.98 -16.06 8.57
N SER A 162 -17.34 -14.96 9.25
CA SER A 162 -18.22 -14.98 10.41
C SER A 162 -19.08 -13.72 10.51
N VAL A 163 -20.24 -13.87 11.15
CA VAL A 163 -21.20 -12.80 11.41
C VAL A 163 -21.52 -12.80 12.91
N LEU A 164 -21.48 -11.62 13.52
CA LEU A 164 -21.93 -11.41 14.89
C LEU A 164 -23.35 -10.85 14.88
N ILE A 165 -24.28 -11.58 15.49
CA ILE A 165 -25.67 -11.15 15.65
C ILE A 165 -25.84 -10.65 17.07
N LEU A 166 -26.34 -9.41 17.25
CA LEU A 166 -26.55 -8.77 18.53
C LEU A 166 -27.98 -8.23 18.60
N ASP A 167 -28.59 -8.34 19.78
CA ASP A 167 -29.83 -7.65 20.10
C ASP A 167 -29.53 -6.20 20.53
N VAL A 168 -30.41 -5.28 20.14
CA VAL A 168 -30.36 -3.89 20.64
C VAL A 168 -31.03 -3.87 22.01
N LEU A 169 -30.22 -3.73 23.07
CA LEU A 169 -30.73 -3.71 24.44
C LEU A 169 -31.23 -2.34 24.86
N GLU A 170 -30.63 -1.26 24.36
CA GLU A 170 -30.97 0.10 24.74
C GLU A 170 -30.54 1.10 23.64
N CYS A 171 -31.34 2.14 23.44
CA CYS A 171 -30.99 3.28 22.60
C CYS A 171 -31.02 4.56 23.44
N ALA A 172 -29.88 5.23 23.56
CA ALA A 172 -29.82 6.57 24.13
C ALA A 172 -30.27 7.59 23.09
N SER A 173 -31.33 8.34 23.38
CA SER A 173 -31.76 9.48 22.58
C SER A 173 -31.39 10.78 23.28
N MET A 174 -30.82 11.72 22.54
CA MET A 174 -30.68 13.09 23.05
C MET A 174 -32.06 13.73 23.14
N PRO A 175 -32.39 14.44 24.24
CA PRO A 175 -33.63 15.18 24.30
C PRO A 175 -33.64 16.25 23.17
N TYR A 176 -34.75 16.31 22.45
CA TYR A 176 -34.96 17.35 21.43
C TYR A 176 -34.92 18.72 22.12
N MET A 177 -33.96 19.56 21.77
CA MET A 177 -33.90 20.94 22.12
C MET A 177 -34.62 21.72 21.01
N PRO A 178 -35.79 22.30 21.22
CA PRO A 178 -36.40 23.18 20.22
C PRO A 178 -35.46 24.36 19.97
N GLU A 179 -35.24 24.67 18.70
CA GLU A 179 -34.58 25.93 18.32
C GLU A 179 -35.54 27.09 18.69
N ASP A 180 -35.07 28.06 19.47
CA ASP A 180 -35.76 29.30 19.79
C ASP A 180 -35.84 30.24 18.59
#